data_52ad32d7116b6c074f945706a4de7972
#
_entry.id   52ad32d7116b6c074f945706a4de7972
#
_cell.length_a   1.000
_cell.length_b   1.000
_cell.length_c   1.000
_cell.angle_alpha   90.00
_cell.angle_beta   90.00
_cell.angle_gamma   90.00
#
_symmetry.space_group_name_H-M   'P 1'
#
loop_
_entity.id
_entity.type
_entity.pdbx_description
1 polymer ?
#
loop_
_entity_poly.entity_id
_entity_poly.type
_entity_poly.pdbx_seq_one_letter_code
_entity_poly.pdbx_strand_id
1 'polypeptide(L)'
;MIRVAVIGAGNISPAHIKGYLAFPDRCRIVALCDIYPEKAERKKAEFHLDGAQIYSSHREMLQRDDIDLVSVCTPPYTHAEIAIDFMRAGKNVLVEKPMASSLEECDRMIETERETGATMGIVAQNRFTDPVMKLKQIADTGLAGRIVHAQVDSLWWRGHCYYDLWWRGSWEKEGGGCTLNHVVHNIDMLGWLMGRPKKVTAVLSNASHDNAEVEDISIAVLQ
;
A
#
# COMPACT_ATOMS: atom_id res chain seq x y z
N MET A 1 -19.72 14.56 -1.64
CA MET A 1 -19.59 13.10 -1.38
C MET A 1 -18.53 12.56 -2.33
N ILE A 2 -17.45 11.98 -1.83
CA ILE A 2 -16.35 11.43 -2.63
C ILE A 2 -16.79 10.08 -3.23
N ARG A 3 -16.64 9.92 -4.53
CA ARG A 3 -16.98 8.70 -5.27
C ARG A 3 -15.73 7.88 -5.48
N VAL A 4 -15.73 6.66 -4.93
CA VAL A 4 -14.52 5.82 -4.82
C VAL A 4 -14.62 4.62 -5.73
N ALA A 5 -13.53 4.31 -6.43
CA ALA A 5 -13.30 3.04 -7.09
C ALA A 5 -12.24 2.23 -6.33
N VAL A 6 -12.40 0.91 -6.23
CA VAL A 6 -11.40 0.01 -5.63
C VAL A 6 -10.90 -0.95 -6.71
N ILE A 7 -9.59 -0.95 -6.94
CA ILE A 7 -8.90 -1.78 -7.92
C ILE A 7 -8.09 -2.86 -7.21
N GLY A 8 -8.37 -4.12 -7.53
CA GLY A 8 -7.89 -5.29 -6.82
C GLY A 8 -8.86 -5.72 -5.73
N ALA A 9 -9.60 -6.80 -5.98
CA ALA A 9 -10.55 -7.40 -5.03
C ALA A 9 -9.92 -8.53 -4.20
N GLY A 10 -8.62 -8.41 -3.90
CA GLY A 10 -7.82 -9.34 -3.11
C GLY A 10 -8.04 -9.22 -1.61
N ASN A 11 -7.09 -9.80 -0.84
CA ASN A 11 -7.19 -9.91 0.63
C ASN A 11 -7.20 -8.57 1.36
N ILE A 12 -6.61 -7.51 0.79
CA ILE A 12 -6.54 -6.19 1.44
C ILE A 12 -7.77 -5.32 1.14
N SER A 13 -8.45 -5.56 0.04
CA SER A 13 -9.60 -4.74 -0.39
C SER A 13 -10.71 -4.63 0.65
N PRO A 14 -11.02 -5.67 1.49
CA PRO A 14 -11.99 -5.53 2.57
C PRO A 14 -11.67 -4.42 3.58
N ALA A 15 -10.38 -4.17 3.85
CA ALA A 15 -9.98 -3.10 4.76
C ALA A 15 -10.33 -1.72 4.18
N HIS A 16 -10.03 -1.50 2.89
CA HIS A 16 -10.39 -0.28 2.18
C HIS A 16 -11.90 -0.09 2.10
N ILE A 17 -12.63 -1.14 1.68
CA ILE A 17 -14.09 -1.11 1.57
C ILE A 17 -14.72 -0.73 2.92
N LYS A 18 -14.33 -1.42 4.01
CA LYS A 18 -14.81 -1.10 5.36
C LYS A 18 -14.46 0.32 5.79
N GLY A 19 -13.26 0.79 5.44
CA GLY A 19 -12.83 2.16 5.71
C GLY A 19 -13.75 3.19 5.07
N TYR A 20 -14.15 3.00 3.82
CA TYR A 20 -15.10 3.89 3.14
C TYR A 20 -16.52 3.75 3.67
N LEU A 21 -16.98 2.54 3.95
CA LEU A 21 -18.31 2.29 4.49
C LEU A 21 -18.49 2.85 5.91
N ALA A 22 -17.41 3.09 6.64
CA ALA A 22 -17.47 3.75 7.96
C ALA A 22 -17.86 5.25 7.88
N PHE A 23 -17.82 5.85 6.68
CA PHE A 23 -18.13 7.26 6.46
C PHE A 23 -19.15 7.46 5.33
N PRO A 24 -20.37 6.91 5.43
CA PRO A 24 -21.36 6.91 4.35
C PRO A 24 -21.81 8.30 3.91
N ASP A 25 -21.74 9.29 4.81
CA ASP A 25 -22.09 10.68 4.50
C ASP A 25 -20.98 11.41 3.73
N ARG A 26 -19.76 10.86 3.68
CA ARG A 26 -18.58 11.49 3.08
C ARG A 26 -18.16 10.83 1.78
N CYS A 27 -18.31 9.52 1.66
CA CYS A 27 -17.88 8.77 0.48
C CYS A 27 -18.80 7.59 0.17
N ARG A 28 -18.78 7.16 -1.08
CA ARG A 28 -19.46 5.94 -1.54
C ARG A 28 -18.60 5.20 -2.56
N ILE A 29 -18.68 3.89 -2.56
CA ILE A 29 -18.01 3.06 -3.56
C ILE A 29 -18.94 2.96 -4.78
N VAL A 30 -18.42 3.35 -5.95
CA VAL A 30 -19.15 3.38 -7.24
C VAL A 30 -18.63 2.36 -8.23
N ALA A 31 -17.44 1.79 -8.01
CA ALA A 31 -16.85 0.77 -8.88
C ALA A 31 -15.90 -0.16 -8.12
N LEU A 32 -15.87 -1.41 -8.56
CA LEU A 32 -14.85 -2.39 -8.19
C LEU A 32 -14.22 -2.95 -9.46
N CYS A 33 -12.92 -3.21 -9.43
CA CYS A 33 -12.19 -3.78 -10.56
C CYS A 33 -11.26 -4.90 -10.09
N ASP A 34 -11.25 -6.01 -10.81
CA ASP A 34 -10.24 -7.07 -10.68
C ASP A 34 -10.09 -7.77 -12.03
N ILE A 35 -8.89 -8.21 -12.38
CA ILE A 35 -8.65 -9.01 -13.60
C ILE A 35 -9.44 -10.33 -13.60
N TYR A 36 -9.90 -10.74 -12.42
CA TYR A 36 -10.86 -11.82 -12.20
C TYR A 36 -12.18 -11.23 -11.68
N PRO A 37 -13.11 -10.81 -12.57
CA PRO A 37 -14.31 -10.08 -12.19
C PRO A 37 -15.17 -10.76 -11.12
N GLU A 38 -15.12 -12.08 -11.06
CA GLU A 38 -15.83 -12.88 -10.04
C GLU A 38 -15.34 -12.59 -8.61
N LYS A 39 -14.12 -12.10 -8.43
CA LYS A 39 -13.62 -11.64 -7.11
C LYS A 39 -14.29 -10.33 -6.73
N ALA A 40 -14.40 -9.40 -7.67
CA ALA A 40 -15.06 -8.12 -7.47
C ALA A 40 -16.57 -8.31 -7.22
N GLU A 41 -17.22 -9.22 -7.96
CA GLU A 41 -18.63 -9.58 -7.73
C GLU A 41 -18.85 -10.16 -6.32
N ARG A 42 -17.96 -11.03 -5.86
CA ARG A 42 -18.03 -11.56 -4.48
C ARG A 42 -17.91 -10.43 -3.44
N LYS A 43 -17.00 -9.48 -3.65
CA LYS A 43 -16.85 -8.32 -2.74
C LYS A 43 -18.07 -7.40 -2.80
N LYS A 44 -18.63 -7.18 -3.97
CA LYS A 44 -19.87 -6.41 -4.14
C LYS A 44 -21.01 -7.04 -3.33
N ALA A 45 -21.20 -8.35 -3.43
CA ALA A 45 -22.23 -9.08 -2.68
C ALA A 45 -21.93 -9.09 -1.17
N GLU A 46 -20.67 -9.38 -0.76
CA GLU A 46 -20.23 -9.44 0.64
C GLU A 46 -20.48 -8.12 1.40
N PHE A 47 -20.27 -6.99 0.73
CA PHE A 47 -20.38 -5.66 1.33
C PHE A 47 -21.64 -4.87 0.93
N HIS A 48 -22.58 -5.52 0.25
CA HIS A 48 -23.85 -4.91 -0.19
C HIS A 48 -23.67 -3.63 -1.00
N LEU A 49 -22.72 -3.66 -1.96
CA LEU A 49 -22.38 -2.53 -2.81
C LEU A 49 -23.26 -2.51 -4.09
N ASP A 50 -24.56 -2.56 -3.96
CA ASP A 50 -25.50 -2.75 -5.08
C ASP A 50 -25.35 -1.72 -6.20
N GLY A 51 -25.00 -0.47 -5.85
CA GLY A 51 -24.76 0.60 -6.81
C GLY A 51 -23.38 0.58 -7.48
N ALA A 52 -22.45 -0.30 -7.06
CA ALA A 52 -21.12 -0.37 -7.66
C ALA A 52 -21.14 -1.16 -8.97
N GLN A 53 -20.46 -0.64 -9.99
CA GLN A 53 -20.23 -1.35 -11.25
C GLN A 53 -18.95 -2.19 -11.15
N ILE A 54 -18.92 -3.30 -11.89
CA ILE A 54 -17.77 -4.22 -11.91
C ILE A 54 -17.02 -4.06 -13.24
N TYR A 55 -15.68 -4.09 -13.16
CA TYR A 55 -14.79 -3.97 -14.30
C TYR A 55 -13.71 -5.04 -14.26
N SER A 56 -13.24 -5.45 -15.44
CA SER A 56 -12.12 -6.39 -15.60
C SER A 56 -10.77 -5.68 -15.82
N SER A 57 -10.80 -4.41 -16.22
CA SER A 57 -9.62 -3.58 -16.44
C SER A 57 -9.81 -2.19 -15.86
N HIS A 58 -8.79 -1.67 -15.18
CA HIS A 58 -8.78 -0.29 -14.68
C HIS A 58 -8.93 0.73 -15.81
N ARG A 59 -8.46 0.41 -17.02
CA ARG A 59 -8.51 1.29 -18.19
C ARG A 59 -9.92 1.60 -18.65
N GLU A 60 -10.87 0.68 -18.44
CA GLU A 60 -12.29 0.90 -18.75
C GLU A 60 -12.92 2.03 -17.90
N MET A 61 -12.28 2.37 -16.78
CA MET A 61 -12.80 3.34 -15.82
C MET A 61 -12.16 4.73 -15.93
N LEU A 62 -11.10 4.90 -16.73
CA LEU A 62 -10.34 6.15 -16.83
C LEU A 62 -11.22 7.33 -17.28
N GLN A 63 -12.18 7.10 -18.15
CA GLN A 63 -13.07 8.12 -18.71
C GLN A 63 -14.34 8.36 -17.87
N ARG A 64 -14.48 7.72 -16.72
CA ARG A 64 -15.65 7.93 -15.85
C ARG A 64 -15.55 9.24 -15.08
N ASP A 65 -16.52 10.14 -15.27
CA ASP A 65 -16.59 11.42 -14.57
C ASP A 65 -17.15 11.31 -13.13
N ASP A 66 -17.67 10.14 -12.78
CA ASP A 66 -18.23 9.86 -11.47
C ASP A 66 -17.27 9.10 -10.53
N ILE A 67 -15.96 9.19 -10.77
CA ILE A 67 -14.90 8.70 -9.89
C ILE A 67 -14.01 9.87 -9.48
N ASP A 68 -13.88 10.10 -8.17
CA ASP A 68 -13.05 11.17 -7.59
C ASP A 68 -11.75 10.63 -7.00
N LEU A 69 -11.81 9.39 -6.47
CA LEU A 69 -10.71 8.73 -5.77
C LEU A 69 -10.64 7.25 -6.17
N VAL A 70 -9.42 6.76 -6.35
CA VAL A 70 -9.17 5.35 -6.66
C VAL A 70 -8.28 4.74 -5.58
N SER A 71 -8.73 3.63 -4.98
CA SER A 71 -7.90 2.79 -4.12
C SER A 71 -7.24 1.69 -4.94
N VAL A 72 -5.91 1.66 -4.98
CA VAL A 72 -5.11 0.65 -5.66
C VAL A 72 -4.70 -0.42 -4.65
N CYS A 73 -5.32 -1.59 -4.74
CA CYS A 73 -5.17 -2.74 -3.83
C CYS A 73 -4.60 -3.98 -4.55
N THR A 74 -3.87 -3.76 -5.62
CA THR A 74 -3.28 -4.78 -6.48
C THR A 74 -1.88 -5.20 -5.99
N PRO A 75 -1.20 -6.15 -6.64
CA PRO A 75 0.22 -6.43 -6.36
C PRO A 75 1.14 -5.25 -6.70
N PRO A 76 2.31 -5.12 -6.01
CA PRO A 76 3.18 -3.94 -6.11
C PRO A 76 3.62 -3.55 -7.52
N TYR A 77 3.93 -4.51 -8.38
CA TYR A 77 4.39 -4.26 -9.76
C TYR A 77 3.38 -3.55 -10.66
N THR A 78 2.09 -3.50 -10.26
CA THR A 78 1.04 -2.80 -11.01
C THR A 78 0.68 -1.44 -10.41
N HIS A 79 1.19 -1.11 -9.24
CA HIS A 79 0.82 0.12 -8.53
C HIS A 79 1.11 1.37 -9.35
N ALA A 80 2.33 1.46 -9.91
CA ALA A 80 2.77 2.64 -10.64
C ALA A 80 1.93 2.86 -11.91
N GLU A 81 1.72 1.83 -12.72
CA GLU A 81 0.92 1.94 -13.93
C GLU A 81 -0.49 2.44 -13.62
N ILE A 82 -1.18 1.77 -12.70
CA ILE A 82 -2.56 2.09 -12.35
C ILE A 82 -2.68 3.51 -11.76
N ALA A 83 -1.80 3.86 -10.82
CA ALA A 83 -1.82 5.17 -10.18
C ALA A 83 -1.56 6.31 -11.19
N ILE A 84 -0.56 6.15 -12.05
CA ILE A 84 -0.22 7.11 -13.11
C ILE A 84 -1.37 7.30 -14.08
N ASP A 85 -1.99 6.21 -14.56
CA ASP A 85 -3.12 6.27 -15.48
C ASP A 85 -4.28 7.06 -14.88
N PHE A 86 -4.63 6.83 -13.61
CA PHE A 86 -5.72 7.57 -12.96
C PHE A 86 -5.37 9.02 -12.64
N MET A 87 -4.15 9.33 -12.20
CA MET A 87 -3.73 10.70 -11.98
C MET A 87 -3.76 11.50 -13.28
N ARG A 88 -3.32 10.92 -14.40
CA ARG A 88 -3.42 11.54 -15.74
C ARG A 88 -4.86 11.70 -16.21
N ALA A 89 -5.76 10.85 -15.75
CA ALA A 89 -7.21 11.00 -15.97
C ALA A 89 -7.88 11.98 -14.98
N GLY A 90 -7.08 12.74 -14.20
CA GLY A 90 -7.58 13.74 -13.24
C GLY A 90 -8.21 13.18 -11.97
N LYS A 91 -7.88 11.95 -11.60
CA LYS A 91 -8.38 11.29 -10.38
C LYS A 91 -7.32 11.27 -9.29
N ASN A 92 -7.75 11.40 -8.04
CA ASN A 92 -6.88 11.16 -6.87
C ASN A 92 -6.68 9.67 -6.65
N VAL A 93 -5.55 9.29 -6.06
CA VAL A 93 -5.23 7.88 -5.83
C VAL A 93 -4.78 7.62 -4.39
N LEU A 94 -5.21 6.50 -3.82
CA LEU A 94 -4.70 5.93 -2.58
C LEU A 94 -4.11 4.56 -2.91
N VAL A 95 -2.80 4.41 -2.78
CA VAL A 95 -2.06 3.23 -3.22
C VAL A 95 -1.63 2.41 -2.00
N GLU A 96 -1.82 1.10 -2.07
CA GLU A 96 -1.29 0.18 -1.07
C GLU A 96 0.24 0.22 -1.03
N LYS A 97 0.77 -0.19 0.12
CA LYS A 97 2.22 -0.35 0.31
C LYS A 97 2.70 -1.70 -0.29
N PRO A 98 3.96 -1.75 -0.74
CA PRO A 98 4.88 -0.64 -0.96
C PRO A 98 4.39 0.26 -2.09
N MET A 99 4.89 1.50 -2.16
CA MET A 99 4.46 2.48 -3.17
C MET A 99 4.55 1.94 -4.59
N ALA A 100 5.65 1.26 -4.92
CA ALA A 100 5.89 0.58 -6.18
C ALA A 100 6.93 -0.53 -5.99
N SER A 101 7.29 -1.26 -7.04
CA SER A 101 8.30 -2.32 -7.02
C SER A 101 9.74 -1.81 -7.25
N SER A 102 9.91 -0.56 -7.72
CA SER A 102 11.23 0.06 -7.90
C SER A 102 11.23 1.56 -7.55
N LEU A 103 12.42 2.14 -7.36
CA LEU A 103 12.58 3.59 -7.12
C LEU A 103 12.21 4.40 -8.35
N GLU A 104 12.53 3.91 -9.54
CA GLU A 104 12.19 4.54 -10.82
C GLU A 104 10.67 4.68 -10.99
N GLU A 105 9.93 3.66 -10.59
CA GLU A 105 8.47 3.72 -10.56
C GLU A 105 7.94 4.71 -9.54
N CYS A 106 8.53 4.75 -8.34
CA CYS A 106 8.18 5.74 -7.33
C CYS A 106 8.41 7.17 -7.83
N ASP A 107 9.54 7.43 -8.47
CA ASP A 107 9.88 8.74 -9.02
C ASP A 107 8.89 9.15 -10.11
N ARG A 108 8.53 8.25 -11.01
CA ARG A 108 7.51 8.48 -12.04
C ARG A 108 6.13 8.81 -11.44
N MET A 109 5.73 8.13 -10.38
CA MET A 109 4.47 8.41 -9.68
C MET A 109 4.48 9.80 -9.06
N ILE A 110 5.57 10.17 -8.37
CA ILE A 110 5.75 11.49 -7.74
C ILE A 110 5.76 12.61 -8.80
N GLU A 111 6.44 12.38 -9.93
CA GLU A 111 6.44 13.34 -11.03
C GLU A 111 5.05 13.53 -11.64
N THR A 112 4.34 12.43 -11.87
CA THR A 112 2.95 12.48 -12.39
C THR A 112 2.02 13.22 -11.43
N GLU A 113 2.15 13.02 -10.11
CA GLU A 113 1.38 13.78 -9.11
C GLU A 113 1.64 15.29 -9.26
N ARG A 114 2.90 15.70 -9.41
CA ARG A 114 3.26 17.11 -9.60
C ARG A 114 2.74 17.69 -10.91
N GLU A 115 2.83 16.93 -12.01
CA GLU A 115 2.38 17.36 -13.34
C GLU A 115 0.87 17.53 -13.41
N THR A 116 0.12 16.61 -12.80
CA THR A 116 -1.34 16.57 -12.89
C THR A 116 -2.04 17.39 -11.84
N GLY A 117 -1.38 17.66 -10.70
CA GLY A 117 -2.00 18.26 -9.52
C GLY A 117 -2.97 17.34 -8.80
N ALA A 118 -3.05 16.07 -9.19
CA ALA A 118 -3.80 15.05 -8.46
C ALA A 118 -3.14 14.80 -7.10
N THR A 119 -3.92 14.33 -6.13
CA THR A 119 -3.39 13.94 -4.82
C THR A 119 -3.12 12.43 -4.80
N MET A 120 -1.91 12.04 -4.44
CA MET A 120 -1.52 10.66 -4.23
C MET A 120 -1.25 10.40 -2.74
N GLY A 121 -1.94 9.41 -2.17
CA GLY A 121 -1.66 8.88 -0.85
C GLY A 121 -1.08 7.48 -0.91
N ILE A 122 -0.09 7.20 -0.06
CA ILE A 122 0.41 5.84 0.15
C ILE A 122 -0.06 5.33 1.52
N VAL A 123 -0.56 4.10 1.56
CA VAL A 123 -1.08 3.51 2.80
C VAL A 123 0.05 3.27 3.80
N ALA A 124 -0.01 3.99 4.92
CA ALA A 124 0.88 3.85 6.07
C ALA A 124 0.04 3.73 7.35
N GLN A 125 -0.86 2.75 7.40
CA GLN A 125 -1.92 2.62 8.40
C GLN A 125 -1.40 2.55 9.84
N ASN A 126 -0.20 2.01 10.06
CA ASN A 126 0.37 1.87 11.40
C ASN A 126 0.62 3.21 12.08
N ARG A 127 0.85 4.30 11.31
CA ARG A 127 0.97 5.66 11.86
C ARG A 127 -0.28 6.11 12.61
N PHE A 128 -1.46 5.61 12.23
CA PHE A 128 -2.76 6.03 12.73
C PHE A 128 -3.32 5.14 13.85
N THR A 129 -2.53 4.20 14.35
CA THR A 129 -2.91 3.45 15.55
C THR A 129 -2.70 4.32 16.80
N ASP A 130 -3.60 4.20 17.79
CA ASP A 130 -3.55 5.03 18.99
C ASP A 130 -2.19 5.03 19.70
N PRO A 131 -1.51 3.88 19.91
CA PRO A 131 -0.20 3.86 20.54
C PRO A 131 0.86 4.64 19.75
N VAL A 132 0.87 4.49 18.41
CA VAL A 132 1.86 5.15 17.55
C VAL A 132 1.61 6.64 17.45
N MET A 133 0.35 7.06 17.33
CA MET A 133 -0.02 8.48 17.39
C MET A 133 0.36 9.11 18.73
N LYS A 134 0.14 8.40 19.84
CA LYS A 134 0.55 8.87 21.17
C LYS A 134 2.07 8.99 21.29
N LEU A 135 2.81 8.00 20.79
CA LEU A 135 4.27 8.05 20.77
C LEU A 135 4.79 9.24 19.94
N LYS A 136 4.19 9.49 18.78
CA LYS A 136 4.51 10.65 17.94
C LYS A 136 4.26 11.97 18.67
N GLN A 137 3.12 12.09 19.33
CA GLN A 137 2.80 13.27 20.15
C GLN A 137 3.84 13.51 21.24
N ILE A 138 4.28 12.46 21.96
CA ILE A 138 5.30 12.56 23.00
C ILE A 138 6.65 13.00 22.38
N ALA A 139 7.02 12.44 21.24
CA ALA A 139 8.24 12.81 20.54
C ALA A 139 8.21 14.29 20.08
N ASP A 140 7.12 14.73 19.48
CA ASP A 140 6.98 16.08 18.94
C ASP A 140 6.92 17.18 20.02
N THR A 141 6.37 16.87 21.20
CA THR A 141 6.36 17.81 22.32
C THR A 141 7.70 17.93 23.02
N GLY A 142 8.67 17.10 22.67
CA GLY A 142 9.97 17.07 23.35
C GLY A 142 9.95 16.52 24.78
N LEU A 143 8.79 16.01 25.24
CA LEU A 143 8.63 15.49 26.61
C LEU A 143 9.62 14.37 26.94
N ALA A 144 9.95 13.51 25.96
CA ALA A 144 10.91 12.43 26.09
C ALA A 144 12.38 12.88 25.89
N GLY A 145 12.61 14.16 25.59
CA GLY A 145 13.92 14.64 25.18
C GLY A 145 14.34 14.12 23.81
N ARG A 146 15.65 14.09 23.55
CA ARG A 146 16.17 13.59 22.27
C ARG A 146 16.14 12.07 22.24
N ILE A 147 15.50 11.48 21.26
CA ILE A 147 15.56 10.03 20.98
C ILE A 147 16.97 9.72 20.48
N VAL A 148 17.69 8.83 21.16
CA VAL A 148 19.07 8.49 20.84
C VAL A 148 19.23 7.10 20.22
N HIS A 149 18.23 6.24 20.42
CA HIS A 149 18.22 4.86 19.89
C HIS A 149 16.80 4.36 19.75
N ALA A 150 16.54 3.57 18.72
CA ALA A 150 15.34 2.76 18.57
C ALA A 150 15.73 1.38 18.06
N GLN A 151 15.00 0.37 18.50
CA GLN A 151 15.08 -0.99 17.99
C GLN A 151 13.69 -1.47 17.63
N VAL A 152 13.59 -2.17 16.51
CA VAL A 152 12.35 -2.78 16.04
C VAL A 152 12.64 -4.19 15.59
N ASP A 153 11.89 -5.13 16.17
CA ASP A 153 11.90 -6.53 15.78
C ASP A 153 10.56 -6.88 15.12
N SER A 154 10.62 -7.38 13.90
CA SER A 154 9.45 -7.82 13.13
C SER A 154 9.58 -9.32 12.88
N LEU A 155 8.98 -10.11 13.73
CA LEU A 155 9.09 -11.57 13.72
C LEU A 155 7.76 -12.18 13.24
N TRP A 156 7.58 -12.25 11.93
CA TRP A 156 6.39 -12.77 11.28
C TRP A 156 6.70 -13.98 10.42
N TRP A 157 6.43 -15.17 10.93
CA TRP A 157 6.54 -16.36 10.13
C TRP A 157 5.51 -16.39 8.99
N ARG A 158 5.99 -16.73 7.78
CA ARG A 158 5.17 -17.07 6.63
C ARG A 158 5.49 -18.50 6.24
N GLY A 159 4.45 -19.33 6.04
CA GLY A 159 4.67 -20.68 5.51
C GLY A 159 4.91 -20.65 4.00
N HIS A 160 5.37 -21.78 3.43
CA HIS A 160 5.60 -21.91 1.99
C HIS A 160 4.39 -21.49 1.15
N CYS A 161 3.17 -21.84 1.58
CA CYS A 161 1.93 -21.47 0.88
C CYS A 161 1.71 -19.95 0.69
N TYR A 162 2.40 -19.12 1.45
CA TYR A 162 2.39 -17.67 1.24
C TYR A 162 3.11 -17.28 -0.05
N TYR A 163 4.19 -17.99 -0.39
CA TYR A 163 5.00 -17.76 -1.58
C TYR A 163 4.52 -18.56 -2.81
N ASP A 164 3.54 -19.46 -2.66
CA ASP A 164 2.93 -20.20 -3.78
C ASP A 164 2.00 -19.31 -4.64
N LEU A 165 1.70 -18.10 -4.19
CA LEU A 165 0.94 -17.15 -5.00
C LEU A 165 1.78 -16.68 -6.18
N TRP A 166 1.24 -16.75 -7.38
CA TRP A 166 1.90 -16.52 -8.67
C TRP A 166 2.68 -15.20 -8.79
N TRP A 167 2.44 -14.23 -7.94
CA TRP A 167 3.09 -12.92 -7.92
C TRP A 167 4.06 -12.73 -6.75
N ARG A 168 4.10 -13.67 -5.81
CA ARG A 168 4.95 -13.57 -4.63
C ARG A 168 6.29 -14.28 -4.82
N GLY A 169 7.25 -13.92 -3.98
CA GLY A 169 8.54 -14.58 -3.88
C GLY A 169 9.53 -14.22 -4.98
N SER A 170 9.19 -13.32 -5.90
CA SER A 170 10.10 -12.91 -6.98
C SER A 170 10.47 -11.43 -6.91
N TRP A 171 11.71 -11.11 -7.25
CA TRP A 171 12.18 -9.72 -7.35
C TRP A 171 11.39 -8.90 -8.36
N GLU A 172 11.05 -9.52 -9.49
CA GLU A 172 10.32 -8.87 -10.59
C GLU A 172 8.97 -8.31 -10.15
N LYS A 173 8.20 -9.07 -9.35
CA LYS A 173 6.81 -8.72 -9.04
C LYS A 173 6.63 -8.08 -7.68
N GLU A 174 7.47 -8.42 -6.72
CA GLU A 174 7.38 -7.85 -5.38
C GLU A 174 8.39 -6.72 -5.12
N GLY A 175 9.51 -6.67 -5.86
CA GLY A 175 10.58 -5.71 -5.66
C GLY A 175 11.46 -6.00 -4.43
N GLY A 176 11.11 -6.98 -3.62
CA GLY A 176 11.80 -7.40 -2.40
C GLY A 176 10.97 -8.34 -1.57
N GLY A 177 11.55 -8.93 -0.55
CA GLY A 177 10.92 -9.91 0.32
C GLY A 177 10.33 -9.31 1.61
N CYS A 178 10.67 -9.90 2.74
CA CYS A 178 10.13 -9.51 4.03
C CYS A 178 10.42 -8.05 4.40
N THR A 179 11.55 -7.49 3.96
CA THR A 179 11.93 -6.11 4.24
C THR A 179 10.97 -5.12 3.58
N LEU A 180 10.71 -5.30 2.30
CA LEU A 180 9.85 -4.40 1.53
C LEU A 180 8.36 -4.64 1.81
N ASN A 181 7.96 -5.91 2.00
CA ASN A 181 6.53 -6.25 2.11
C ASN A 181 5.97 -6.23 3.54
N HIS A 182 6.83 -6.47 4.56
CA HIS A 182 6.40 -6.52 5.96
C HIS A 182 7.06 -5.43 6.82
N VAL A 183 8.39 -5.35 6.79
CA VAL A 183 9.16 -4.41 7.63
C VAL A 183 9.00 -2.96 7.16
N VAL A 184 8.50 -2.73 5.94
CA VAL A 184 8.18 -1.39 5.43
C VAL A 184 7.34 -0.57 6.41
N HIS A 185 6.40 -1.17 7.11
CA HIS A 185 5.61 -0.48 8.12
C HIS A 185 6.46 0.02 9.30
N ASN A 186 7.44 -0.77 9.71
CA ASN A 186 8.32 -0.44 10.83
C ASN A 186 9.38 0.60 10.40
N ILE A 187 9.91 0.47 9.18
CA ILE A 187 10.81 1.47 8.59
C ILE A 187 10.10 2.81 8.44
N ASP A 188 8.86 2.80 7.99
CA ASP A 188 8.01 3.98 7.89
C ASP A 188 7.81 4.66 9.25
N MET A 189 7.46 3.90 10.28
CA MET A 189 7.31 4.42 11.64
C MET A 189 8.62 4.98 12.20
N LEU A 190 9.76 4.31 11.99
CA LEU A 190 11.07 4.81 12.40
C LEU A 190 11.38 6.15 11.71
N GLY A 191 11.19 6.24 10.41
CA GLY A 191 11.39 7.46 9.65
C GLY A 191 10.48 8.60 10.11
N TRP A 192 9.24 8.29 10.47
CA TRP A 192 8.27 9.26 10.97
C TRP A 192 8.59 9.78 12.37
N LEU A 193 9.11 8.92 13.24
CA LEU A 193 9.46 9.27 14.63
C LEU A 193 10.84 9.90 14.79
N MET A 194 11.82 9.44 14.02
CA MET A 194 13.23 9.79 14.21
C MET A 194 13.82 10.63 13.06
N GLY A 195 13.11 10.75 11.95
CA GLY A 195 13.59 11.40 10.74
C GLY A 195 14.28 10.45 9.77
N ARG A 196 14.77 10.98 8.66
CA ARG A 196 15.37 10.20 7.57
C ARG A 196 16.76 9.70 7.96
N PRO A 197 17.07 8.40 7.78
CA PRO A 197 18.42 7.89 7.98
C PRO A 197 19.36 8.48 6.92
N LYS A 198 20.62 8.71 7.31
CA LYS A 198 21.69 9.18 6.43
C LYS A 198 22.54 8.04 5.88
N LYS A 199 22.55 6.92 6.58
CA LYS A 199 23.33 5.73 6.23
C LYS A 199 22.55 4.46 6.58
N VAL A 200 22.70 3.46 5.74
CA VAL A 200 22.14 2.11 5.95
C VAL A 200 23.25 1.08 5.80
N THR A 201 23.29 0.12 6.70
CA THR A 201 24.07 -1.11 6.56
C THR A 201 23.13 -2.26 6.84
N ALA A 202 23.01 -3.22 5.92
CA ALA A 202 22.09 -4.33 6.06
C ALA A 202 22.69 -5.65 5.57
N VAL A 203 22.16 -6.74 6.13
CA VAL A 203 22.36 -8.11 5.65
C VAL A 203 20.99 -8.68 5.35
N LEU A 204 20.85 -9.27 4.19
CA LEU A 204 19.64 -9.92 3.69
C LEU A 204 19.98 -11.37 3.34
N SER A 205 19.08 -12.28 3.63
CA SER A 205 19.23 -13.70 3.34
C SER A 205 17.87 -14.33 3.07
N ASN A 206 17.84 -15.35 2.22
CA ASN A 206 16.76 -16.32 2.19
C ASN A 206 17.27 -17.60 2.88
N ALA A 207 16.72 -17.91 4.05
CA ALA A 207 17.17 -19.01 4.90
C ALA A 207 16.15 -20.14 5.07
N SER A 208 14.87 -19.87 4.77
CA SER A 208 13.79 -20.79 5.12
C SER A 208 12.83 -21.11 3.98
N HIS A 209 12.91 -20.40 2.84
CA HIS A 209 11.93 -20.54 1.75
C HIS A 209 12.62 -20.82 0.41
N ASP A 210 12.71 -22.08 0.05
CA ASP A 210 13.28 -22.54 -1.24
C ASP A 210 12.38 -22.23 -2.45
N ASN A 211 11.12 -21.89 -2.22
CA ASN A 211 10.16 -21.44 -3.22
C ASN A 211 10.07 -19.90 -3.37
N ALA A 212 11.06 -19.15 -2.86
CA ALA A 212 11.16 -17.71 -3.02
C ALA A 212 12.58 -17.28 -3.41
N GLU A 213 12.69 -16.30 -4.31
CA GLU A 213 13.95 -15.66 -4.70
C GLU A 213 14.35 -14.53 -3.75
N VAL A 214 13.36 -13.89 -3.14
CA VAL A 214 13.54 -12.73 -2.28
C VAL A 214 13.94 -13.13 -0.85
N GLU A 215 14.42 -12.15 -0.09
CA GLU A 215 14.85 -12.36 1.29
C GLU A 215 13.67 -12.64 2.23
N ASP A 216 13.85 -13.58 3.16
CA ASP A 216 12.94 -13.88 4.27
C ASP A 216 13.51 -13.47 5.64
N ILE A 217 14.80 -13.08 5.67
CA ILE A 217 15.48 -12.53 6.84
C ILE A 217 16.22 -11.26 6.42
N SER A 218 16.10 -10.21 7.25
CA SER A 218 16.91 -9.00 7.12
C SER A 218 17.31 -8.43 8.49
N ILE A 219 18.53 -7.91 8.58
CA ILE A 219 19.03 -7.15 9.71
C ILE A 219 19.60 -5.85 9.17
N ALA A 220 19.15 -4.71 9.70
CA ALA A 220 19.60 -3.42 9.23
C ALA A 220 19.95 -2.48 10.39
N VAL A 221 21.00 -1.69 10.20
CA VAL A 221 21.39 -0.56 11.06
C VAL A 221 21.19 0.72 10.25
N LEU A 222 20.35 1.60 10.78
CA LEU A 222 20.03 2.90 10.21
C LEU A 222 20.72 4.00 11.05
N GLN A 223 21.42 4.94 10.42
CA GLN A 223 22.14 6.06 11.07
C GLN A 223 21.70 7.41 10.48
#